data_d4096534ec4185085618ffbc691f59c6
#
_entry.id   d4096534ec4185085618ffbc691f59c6
#
_cell.length_a   1.000
_cell.length_b   1.000
_cell.length_c   1.000
_cell.angle_alpha   90.00
_cell.angle_beta   90.00
_cell.angle_gamma   90.00
#
_symmetry.space_group_name_H-M   'P 1'
#
loop_
_entity.id
_entity.type
_entity.pdbx_description
1 polymer ?
#
loop_
_entity_poly.entity_id
_entity_poly.type
_entity_poly.pdbx_seq_one_letter_code
_entity_poly.pdbx_strand_id
1 'polypeptide(L)'
;MNQIDAHQHSPASAAGTAGLAHWQARAAEVLPAAGFGNFDPGVILARGQGSRVWDEDGNEFIDLLIGSGPMILGHGNEEVADAVAEQMGRGLTFFTNNSAGIALAEQIVEDMACAEQVRYVSTGGEADMYAMRLARAFTGRDKILKFEGGYHGMSAEALMSLAPQQLVNFPNAVPDSAGIPRSVEENMVIAPYNDLEAVRQLLDQFEGEVAGIIVEPLQRILAPAEGFLAGLREEATRRGIVLIFDEVVTGYRFTYHGAQSYYGVTPDLCTLGKIIGGGFPLAAIAGRADIMAHFDKGRVGAEGFTMQIGTLSGNPVAAVAGLKTMEILRRPGMYEAMAAKGQAIMDAYAEHLSAADIAHQIVGEPWLFDCVFSERAVIDYRGVLGGDADLARAFNQSMRQSGLLKADAKLYTHAALTDADMDQILSAVKKAAQSL
;
A
#
# COMPACT_ATOMS: atom_id res chain seq x y z
N MET A 1 -1.50 -46.38 19.66
CA MET A 1 -2.00 -46.68 18.30
C MET A 1 -3.45 -46.19 18.25
N ASN A 2 -3.68 -44.96 17.93
CA ASN A 2 -4.99 -44.41 17.63
C ASN A 2 -4.86 -43.72 16.27
N GLN A 3 -5.53 -44.30 15.28
CA GLN A 3 -5.71 -43.73 13.95
C GLN A 3 -6.51 -42.44 14.10
N ILE A 4 -5.92 -41.33 13.67
CA ILE A 4 -6.64 -40.09 13.44
C ILE A 4 -7.17 -40.20 12.02
N ASP A 5 -8.48 -40.42 11.90
CA ASP A 5 -9.20 -40.42 10.64
C ASP A 5 -9.02 -39.05 9.98
N ALA A 6 -8.61 -39.08 8.72
CA ALA A 6 -8.59 -37.93 7.84
C ALA A 6 -10.03 -37.42 7.67
N HIS A 7 -10.39 -36.37 8.37
CA HIS A 7 -11.61 -35.64 8.13
C HIS A 7 -11.52 -34.99 6.74
N GLN A 8 -12.19 -35.62 5.77
CA GLN A 8 -12.59 -34.96 4.55
C GLN A 8 -13.39 -33.70 4.95
N HIS A 9 -12.81 -32.52 4.68
CA HIS A 9 -13.57 -31.28 4.75
C HIS A 9 -14.61 -31.31 3.62
N SER A 10 -15.79 -31.84 3.93
CA SER A 10 -16.98 -31.51 3.17
C SER A 10 -17.17 -29.98 3.25
N PRO A 11 -17.41 -29.29 2.13
CA PRO A 11 -17.82 -27.90 2.19
C PRO A 11 -19.06 -27.83 3.07
N ALA A 12 -19.07 -26.93 4.06
CA ALA A 12 -20.19 -26.71 4.95
C ALA A 12 -21.47 -26.61 4.11
N SER A 13 -22.41 -27.51 4.39
CA SER A 13 -23.72 -27.54 3.76
C SER A 13 -24.35 -26.16 3.89
N ALA A 14 -24.93 -25.65 2.81
CA ALA A 14 -25.74 -24.46 2.73
C ALA A 14 -26.84 -24.44 3.80
N ALA A 15 -26.53 -24.01 5.01
CA ALA A 15 -27.47 -23.29 5.85
C ALA A 15 -27.75 -22.01 5.06
N GLY A 16 -28.99 -21.73 4.69
CA GLY A 16 -29.39 -20.67 3.77
C GLY A 16 -28.60 -19.39 4.04
N THR A 17 -27.75 -19.02 3.08
CA THR A 17 -26.93 -17.83 3.18
C THR A 17 -27.89 -16.66 3.27
N ALA A 18 -27.85 -15.96 4.38
CA ALA A 18 -28.55 -14.69 4.52
C ALA A 18 -27.93 -13.78 3.45
N GLY A 19 -28.69 -13.37 2.44
CA GLY A 19 -28.20 -12.59 1.32
C GLY A 19 -27.61 -11.24 1.70
N LEU A 20 -27.01 -10.56 0.75
CA LEU A 20 -26.32 -9.27 0.89
C LEU A 20 -27.14 -8.24 1.69
N ALA A 21 -28.42 -8.10 1.38
CA ALA A 21 -29.34 -7.17 2.08
C ALA A 21 -29.43 -7.43 3.59
N HIS A 22 -29.40 -8.70 4.02
CA HIS A 22 -29.39 -9.05 5.44
C HIS A 22 -28.13 -8.55 6.15
N TRP A 23 -26.96 -8.76 5.54
CA TRP A 23 -25.70 -8.31 6.14
C TRP A 23 -25.56 -6.80 6.11
N GLN A 24 -26.02 -6.12 5.06
CA GLN A 24 -26.08 -4.65 4.99
C GLN A 24 -26.95 -4.08 6.11
N ALA A 25 -28.12 -4.64 6.37
CA ALA A 25 -29.00 -4.20 7.47
C ALA A 25 -28.30 -4.37 8.83
N ARG A 26 -27.63 -5.50 9.07
CA ARG A 26 -26.88 -5.74 10.31
C ARG A 26 -25.68 -4.80 10.45
N ALA A 27 -24.94 -4.56 9.36
CA ALA A 27 -23.81 -3.63 9.36
C ALA A 27 -24.28 -2.22 9.74
N ALA A 28 -25.43 -1.77 9.23
CA ALA A 28 -26.00 -0.47 9.57
C ALA A 28 -26.34 -0.31 11.07
N GLU A 29 -26.64 -1.40 11.77
CA GLU A 29 -26.95 -1.38 13.21
C GLU A 29 -25.69 -1.28 14.10
N VAL A 30 -24.54 -1.87 13.66
CA VAL A 30 -23.38 -2.07 14.54
C VAL A 30 -22.09 -1.39 14.07
N LEU A 31 -22.05 -0.91 12.82
CA LEU A 31 -20.86 -0.27 12.25
C LEU A 31 -21.14 1.19 11.89
N PRO A 32 -20.28 2.13 12.28
CA PRO A 32 -20.36 3.50 11.79
C PRO A 32 -20.36 3.54 10.26
N ALA A 33 -21.26 4.33 9.66
CA ALA A 33 -21.45 4.40 8.21
C ALA A 33 -21.69 3.03 7.52
N ALA A 34 -22.23 2.07 8.27
CA ALA A 34 -22.54 0.70 7.81
C ALA A 34 -21.34 -0.08 7.25
N GLY A 35 -20.10 0.28 7.60
CA GLY A 35 -18.92 -0.36 7.04
C GLY A 35 -17.64 -0.19 7.87
N PHE A 36 -16.56 -0.81 7.41
CA PHE A 36 -15.24 -0.74 8.06
C PHE A 36 -14.46 0.54 7.73
N GLY A 37 -15.00 1.44 6.88
CA GLY A 37 -14.35 2.68 6.44
C GLY A 37 -13.29 2.50 5.36
N ASN A 38 -13.11 1.29 4.82
CA ASN A 38 -12.05 0.99 3.85
C ASN A 38 -12.49 1.08 2.40
N PHE A 39 -13.74 0.70 2.12
CA PHE A 39 -14.30 0.57 0.76
C PHE A 39 -15.81 0.80 0.80
N ASP A 40 -16.48 0.69 -0.37
CA ASP A 40 -17.93 0.78 -0.54
C ASP A 40 -18.65 -0.17 0.43
N PRO A 41 -19.43 0.34 1.40
CA PRO A 41 -20.12 -0.49 2.38
C PRO A 41 -21.22 -1.37 1.77
N GLY A 42 -21.61 -1.08 0.51
CA GLY A 42 -22.53 -1.92 -0.24
C GLY A 42 -21.94 -3.24 -0.72
N VAL A 43 -20.61 -3.39 -0.70
CA VAL A 43 -19.91 -4.61 -1.10
C VAL A 43 -19.53 -5.44 0.12
N ILE A 44 -20.13 -6.62 0.24
CA ILE A 44 -19.83 -7.56 1.33
C ILE A 44 -19.42 -8.88 0.69
N LEU A 45 -18.14 -9.22 0.80
CA LEU A 45 -17.55 -10.41 0.22
C LEU A 45 -17.65 -11.60 1.17
N ALA A 46 -18.07 -12.75 0.64
CA ALA A 46 -18.18 -14.00 1.37
C ALA A 46 -16.91 -14.85 1.28
N ARG A 47 -16.23 -14.84 0.13
CA ARG A 47 -15.04 -15.66 -0.12
C ARG A 47 -14.19 -15.13 -1.27
N GLY A 48 -12.94 -15.60 -1.33
CA GLY A 48 -12.03 -15.39 -2.45
C GLY A 48 -11.26 -16.65 -2.78
N GLN A 49 -10.95 -16.85 -4.07
CA GLN A 49 -10.13 -17.96 -4.57
C GLN A 49 -9.39 -17.54 -5.84
N GLY A 50 -8.08 -17.69 -5.86
CA GLY A 50 -7.26 -17.27 -7.00
C GLY A 50 -7.46 -15.77 -7.31
N SER A 51 -7.85 -15.48 -8.53
CA SER A 51 -8.13 -14.13 -9.02
C SER A 51 -9.54 -13.61 -8.71
N ARG A 52 -10.40 -14.40 -8.06
CA ARG A 52 -11.82 -14.11 -7.96
C ARG A 52 -12.31 -13.99 -6.53
N VAL A 53 -13.34 -13.16 -6.37
CA VAL A 53 -14.09 -13.00 -5.12
C VAL A 53 -15.58 -13.15 -5.40
N TRP A 54 -16.34 -13.52 -4.37
CA TRP A 54 -17.79 -13.64 -4.42
C TRP A 54 -18.41 -12.86 -3.27
N ASP A 55 -19.49 -12.15 -3.58
CA ASP A 55 -20.29 -11.48 -2.55
C ASP A 55 -21.26 -12.46 -1.87
N GLU A 56 -22.02 -11.96 -0.89
CA GLU A 56 -22.98 -12.74 -0.11
C GLU A 56 -24.21 -13.21 -0.91
N ASP A 57 -24.46 -12.67 -2.10
CA ASP A 57 -25.49 -13.15 -3.04
C ASP A 57 -24.94 -14.14 -4.07
N GLY A 58 -23.62 -14.39 -4.04
CA GLY A 58 -22.92 -15.28 -4.94
C GLY A 58 -22.51 -14.65 -6.27
N ASN A 59 -22.59 -13.34 -6.42
CA ASN A 59 -22.05 -12.66 -7.60
C ASN A 59 -20.53 -12.77 -7.61
N GLU A 60 -19.98 -13.13 -8.75
CA GLU A 60 -18.55 -13.35 -8.96
C GLU A 60 -17.89 -12.12 -9.59
N PHE A 61 -16.71 -11.76 -9.09
CA PHE A 61 -15.88 -10.68 -9.62
C PHE A 61 -14.43 -11.13 -9.78
N ILE A 62 -13.77 -10.70 -10.87
CA ILE A 62 -12.32 -10.69 -10.93
C ILE A 62 -11.85 -9.58 -10.00
N ASP A 63 -10.98 -9.92 -9.06
CA ASP A 63 -10.52 -8.99 -8.02
C ASP A 63 -9.24 -8.26 -8.46
N LEU A 64 -9.39 -6.99 -8.84
CA LEU A 64 -8.30 -6.05 -9.12
C LEU A 64 -8.08 -5.05 -7.98
N LEU A 65 -8.80 -5.23 -6.85
CA LEU A 65 -8.60 -4.54 -5.58
C LEU A 65 -7.57 -5.27 -4.69
N ILE A 66 -7.63 -6.60 -4.67
CA ILE A 66 -6.75 -7.52 -3.93
C ILE A 66 -6.47 -7.07 -2.48
N GLY A 67 -7.55 -6.71 -1.75
CA GLY A 67 -7.47 -6.21 -0.38
C GLY A 67 -6.72 -4.87 -0.25
N SER A 68 -6.70 -4.05 -1.29
CA SER A 68 -5.86 -2.84 -1.43
C SER A 68 -4.35 -3.16 -1.44
N GLY A 69 -4.00 -4.30 -2.05
CA GLY A 69 -2.63 -4.63 -2.44
C GLY A 69 -1.95 -5.83 -1.78
N PRO A 70 -2.32 -6.33 -0.58
CA PRO A 70 -1.59 -7.43 0.05
C PRO A 70 -1.70 -8.77 -0.69
N MET A 71 -2.80 -9.04 -1.39
CA MET A 71 -3.06 -10.33 -2.00
C MET A 71 -2.41 -10.48 -3.39
N ILE A 72 -1.11 -10.22 -3.48
CA ILE A 72 -0.34 -10.28 -4.74
C ILE A 72 -0.31 -11.67 -5.38
N LEU A 73 -0.50 -12.73 -4.58
CA LEU A 73 -0.61 -14.12 -5.05
C LEU A 73 -2.06 -14.53 -5.37
N GLY A 74 -3.03 -13.60 -5.22
CA GLY A 74 -4.46 -13.92 -5.24
C GLY A 74 -4.96 -14.50 -3.91
N HIS A 75 -6.21 -14.91 -3.89
CA HIS A 75 -6.88 -15.43 -2.70
C HIS A 75 -6.68 -16.94 -2.54
N GLY A 76 -6.60 -17.42 -1.30
CA GLY A 76 -6.59 -18.84 -0.99
C GLY A 76 -5.41 -19.60 -1.60
N ASN A 77 -4.23 -18.98 -1.69
CA ASN A 77 -3.01 -19.66 -2.15
C ASN A 77 -2.70 -20.83 -1.21
N GLU A 78 -2.69 -22.05 -1.74
CA GLU A 78 -2.57 -23.29 -0.96
C GLU A 78 -1.25 -23.38 -0.18
N GLU A 79 -0.13 -23.00 -0.79
CA GLU A 79 1.19 -23.06 -0.14
C GLU A 79 1.27 -22.11 1.07
N VAL A 80 0.68 -20.91 0.96
CA VAL A 80 0.59 -19.95 2.07
C VAL A 80 -0.37 -20.48 3.15
N ALA A 81 -1.52 -21.01 2.75
CA ALA A 81 -2.51 -21.55 3.68
C ALA A 81 -1.97 -22.73 4.49
N ASP A 82 -1.25 -23.66 3.85
CA ASP A 82 -0.64 -24.81 4.50
C ASP A 82 0.43 -24.39 5.52
N ALA A 83 1.32 -23.46 5.14
CA ALA A 83 2.34 -22.93 6.04
C ALA A 83 1.72 -22.22 7.27
N VAL A 84 0.65 -21.46 7.05
CA VAL A 84 -0.12 -20.82 8.12
C VAL A 84 -0.78 -21.85 9.02
N ALA A 85 -1.43 -22.88 8.47
CA ALA A 85 -2.10 -23.92 9.24
C ALA A 85 -1.10 -24.68 10.13
N GLU A 86 0.09 -25.00 9.62
CA GLU A 86 1.17 -25.60 10.40
C GLU A 86 1.60 -24.70 11.57
N GLN A 87 1.81 -23.40 11.31
CA GLN A 87 2.20 -22.44 12.36
C GLN A 87 1.10 -22.28 13.42
N MET A 88 -0.17 -22.26 13.01
CA MET A 88 -1.30 -22.17 13.96
C MET A 88 -1.28 -23.32 14.98
N GLY A 89 -0.90 -24.52 14.55
CA GLY A 89 -0.71 -25.68 15.44
C GLY A 89 0.44 -25.51 16.45
N ARG A 90 1.36 -24.57 16.21
CA ARG A 90 2.52 -24.29 17.09
C ARG A 90 2.34 -23.05 17.97
N GLY A 91 1.31 -22.25 17.74
CA GLY A 91 0.98 -21.03 18.48
C GLY A 91 0.92 -19.79 17.59
N LEU A 92 0.11 -18.82 18.03
CA LEU A 92 -0.28 -17.65 17.22
C LEU A 92 0.47 -16.37 17.61
N THR A 93 0.70 -16.15 18.92
CA THR A 93 1.27 -14.92 19.45
C THR A 93 2.00 -15.20 20.75
N PHE A 94 3.26 -14.78 20.85
CA PHE A 94 4.10 -15.08 22.00
C PHE A 94 4.50 -13.85 22.83
N PHE A 95 4.32 -12.64 22.31
CA PHE A 95 4.80 -11.39 22.91
C PHE A 95 6.32 -11.38 23.15
N THR A 96 7.06 -12.23 22.48
CA THR A 96 8.53 -12.34 22.55
C THR A 96 9.07 -12.69 21.16
N ASN A 97 10.38 -12.69 21.02
CA ASN A 97 11.03 -13.12 19.79
C ASN A 97 10.63 -14.56 19.43
N ASN A 98 10.49 -14.78 18.13
CA ASN A 98 10.23 -16.11 17.56
C ASN A 98 11.05 -16.29 16.28
N SER A 99 11.33 -17.54 15.93
CA SER A 99 12.20 -17.87 14.81
C SER A 99 11.65 -17.42 13.46
N ALA A 100 10.33 -17.48 13.26
CA ALA A 100 9.71 -17.04 12.00
C ALA A 100 9.85 -15.52 11.80
N GLY A 101 9.62 -14.72 12.86
CA GLY A 101 9.82 -13.28 12.82
C GLY A 101 11.28 -12.90 12.59
N ILE A 102 12.24 -13.65 13.19
CA ILE A 102 13.67 -13.41 12.94
C ILE A 102 14.02 -13.74 11.50
N ALA A 103 13.59 -14.89 10.97
CA ALA A 103 13.85 -15.30 9.59
C ALA A 103 13.27 -14.30 8.57
N LEU A 104 12.07 -13.77 8.83
CA LEU A 104 11.49 -12.72 7.98
C LEU A 104 12.31 -11.42 8.04
N ALA A 105 12.85 -11.04 9.21
CA ALA A 105 13.71 -9.87 9.33
C ALA A 105 15.02 -10.06 8.56
N GLU A 106 15.64 -11.25 8.65
CA GLU A 106 16.85 -11.61 7.87
C GLU A 106 16.57 -11.51 6.37
N GLN A 107 15.41 -12.01 5.92
CA GLN A 107 15.00 -11.93 4.51
C GLN A 107 14.82 -10.47 4.05
N ILE A 108 14.17 -9.61 4.88
CA ILE A 108 13.99 -8.19 4.55
C ILE A 108 15.35 -7.47 4.48
N VAL A 109 16.28 -7.78 5.38
CA VAL A 109 17.64 -7.21 5.38
C VAL A 109 18.42 -7.64 4.13
N GLU A 110 18.25 -8.88 3.68
CA GLU A 110 18.87 -9.37 2.45
C GLU A 110 18.30 -8.68 1.19
N ASP A 111 16.98 -8.44 1.18
CA ASP A 111 16.27 -8.00 -0.01
C ASP A 111 16.25 -6.48 -0.21
N MET A 112 16.17 -5.69 0.86
CA MET A 112 16.01 -4.24 0.80
C MET A 112 17.35 -3.52 0.98
N ALA A 113 17.81 -2.82 -0.06
CA ALA A 113 19.14 -2.19 -0.07
C ALA A 113 19.41 -1.22 1.08
N CYS A 114 18.38 -0.55 1.62
CA CYS A 114 18.53 0.34 2.78
C CYS A 114 18.53 -0.41 4.13
N ALA A 115 18.11 -1.68 4.18
CA ALA A 115 17.81 -2.37 5.43
C ALA A 115 19.05 -3.01 6.05
N GLU A 116 19.49 -2.51 7.18
CA GLU A 116 20.48 -3.15 8.05
C GLU A 116 19.83 -3.75 9.30
N GLN A 117 18.68 -3.20 9.72
CA GLN A 117 17.85 -3.69 10.82
C GLN A 117 16.37 -3.51 10.53
N VAL A 118 15.53 -4.31 11.20
CA VAL A 118 14.06 -4.32 11.03
C VAL A 118 13.37 -4.21 12.39
N ARG A 119 12.28 -3.45 12.45
CA ARG A 119 11.37 -3.39 13.59
C ARG A 119 9.94 -3.58 13.13
N TYR A 120 9.24 -4.57 13.71
CA TYR A 120 7.86 -4.87 13.35
C TYR A 120 6.84 -4.01 14.08
N VAL A 121 5.75 -3.74 13.37
CA VAL A 121 4.49 -3.18 13.85
C VAL A 121 3.33 -3.94 13.18
N SER A 122 2.07 -3.57 13.47
CA SER A 122 0.92 -4.29 12.93
C SER A 122 0.36 -3.69 11.65
N THR A 123 0.55 -2.38 11.44
CA THR A 123 -0.01 -1.64 10.28
C THR A 123 1.03 -0.74 9.63
N GLY A 124 0.85 -0.47 8.32
CA GLY A 124 1.70 0.46 7.59
C GLY A 124 1.71 1.87 8.20
N GLY A 125 0.53 2.35 8.63
CA GLY A 125 0.45 3.67 9.28
C GLY A 125 1.21 3.75 10.61
N GLU A 126 1.31 2.65 11.38
CA GLU A 126 2.23 2.59 12.53
C GLU A 126 3.69 2.65 12.06
N ALA A 127 4.05 1.93 10.99
CA ALA A 127 5.40 1.95 10.45
C ALA A 127 5.81 3.37 10.04
N ASP A 128 4.96 4.09 9.31
CA ASP A 128 5.21 5.46 8.87
C ASP A 128 5.30 6.43 10.05
N MET A 129 4.40 6.32 11.02
CA MET A 129 4.44 7.11 12.25
C MET A 129 5.77 6.92 13.00
N TYR A 130 6.22 5.68 13.16
CA TYR A 130 7.48 5.40 13.85
C TYR A 130 8.69 5.80 13.02
N ALA A 131 8.66 5.69 11.69
CA ALA A 131 9.75 6.16 10.82
C ALA A 131 9.93 7.69 10.93
N MET A 132 8.83 8.46 10.95
CA MET A 132 8.87 9.91 11.19
C MET A 132 9.41 10.23 12.60
N ARG A 133 9.03 9.47 13.63
CA ARG A 133 9.58 9.64 15.00
C ARG A 133 11.06 9.31 15.07
N LEU A 134 11.53 8.27 14.39
CA LEU A 134 12.96 7.94 14.29
C LEU A 134 13.76 9.06 13.63
N ALA A 135 13.24 9.63 12.54
CA ALA A 135 13.89 10.77 11.89
C ALA A 135 14.06 11.96 12.85
N ARG A 136 13.02 12.28 13.63
CA ARG A 136 13.10 13.32 14.67
C ARG A 136 14.10 12.97 15.77
N ALA A 137 14.06 11.74 16.29
CA ALA A 137 14.97 11.29 17.36
C ALA A 137 16.44 11.29 16.90
N PHE A 138 16.70 10.87 15.67
CA PHE A 138 18.05 10.81 15.10
C PHE A 138 18.62 12.18 14.80
N THR A 139 17.83 13.11 14.25
CA THR A 139 18.32 14.43 13.82
C THR A 139 18.21 15.50 14.90
N GLY A 140 17.39 15.30 15.94
CA GLY A 140 17.05 16.31 16.93
C GLY A 140 16.21 17.47 16.38
N ARG A 141 15.53 17.28 15.23
CA ARG A 141 14.69 18.28 14.55
C ARG A 141 13.23 17.86 14.61
N ASP A 142 12.29 18.79 14.40
CA ASP A 142 10.86 18.52 14.61
C ASP A 142 10.06 18.33 13.32
N LYS A 143 10.42 19.05 12.23
CA LYS A 143 9.58 19.08 11.02
C LYS A 143 9.76 17.86 10.13
N ILE A 144 8.65 17.42 9.54
CA ILE A 144 8.63 16.40 8.47
C ILE A 144 8.11 17.05 7.19
N LEU A 145 8.85 16.85 6.10
CA LEU A 145 8.37 17.18 4.77
C LEU A 145 7.65 15.95 4.19
N LYS A 146 6.43 16.15 3.72
CA LYS A 146 5.66 15.16 2.95
C LYS A 146 5.04 15.81 1.71
N PHE A 147 4.49 15.00 0.82
CA PHE A 147 3.93 15.47 -0.43
C PHE A 147 2.39 15.52 -0.37
N GLU A 148 1.79 16.58 -0.95
CA GLU A 148 0.34 16.71 -1.06
C GLU A 148 -0.25 15.49 -1.79
N GLY A 149 -1.30 14.88 -1.22
CA GLY A 149 -1.91 13.66 -1.75
C GLY A 149 -1.23 12.35 -1.32
N GLY A 150 -0.05 12.40 -0.67
CA GLY A 150 0.66 11.22 -0.19
C GLY A 150 -0.03 10.55 0.99
N TYR A 151 -0.18 9.22 0.94
CA TYR A 151 -0.85 8.42 1.97
C TYR A 151 0.16 7.69 2.84
N HIS A 152 0.20 8.02 4.12
CA HIS A 152 1.12 7.43 5.11
C HIS A 152 0.36 6.94 6.37
N GLY A 153 -0.84 6.38 6.17
CA GLY A 153 -1.70 5.91 7.26
C GLY A 153 -2.58 7.01 7.86
N MET A 154 -3.03 6.80 9.11
CA MET A 154 -4.05 7.62 9.77
C MET A 154 -3.55 8.29 11.05
N SER A 155 -2.22 8.44 11.23
CA SER A 155 -1.68 9.29 12.30
C SER A 155 -2.00 10.77 12.02
N ALA A 156 -1.92 11.60 13.04
CA ALA A 156 -2.23 13.03 12.90
C ALA A 156 -1.33 13.70 11.84
N GLU A 157 -0.05 13.35 11.80
CA GLU A 157 0.92 13.83 10.80
C GLU A 157 0.59 13.31 9.38
N ALA A 158 0.23 12.04 9.27
CA ALA A 158 -0.09 11.42 7.98
C ALA A 158 -1.35 12.02 7.33
N LEU A 159 -2.31 12.47 8.15
CA LEU A 159 -3.56 13.10 7.71
C LEU A 159 -3.41 14.56 7.28
N MET A 160 -2.21 15.14 7.36
CA MET A 160 -1.95 16.48 6.85
C MET A 160 -1.83 16.44 5.31
N SER A 161 -2.74 17.14 4.62
CA SER A 161 -2.79 17.23 3.15
C SER A 161 -2.73 15.86 2.45
N LEU A 162 -3.48 14.88 3.00
CA LEU A 162 -3.63 13.55 2.43
C LEU A 162 -4.52 13.57 1.18
N ALA A 163 -5.67 14.25 1.26
CA ALA A 163 -6.63 14.39 0.19
C ALA A 163 -7.41 15.72 0.29
N PRO A 164 -6.70 16.87 0.39
CA PRO A 164 -7.34 18.13 0.68
C PRO A 164 -8.31 18.54 -0.42
N GLN A 165 -9.56 18.81 -0.04
CA GLN A 165 -10.57 19.37 -0.95
C GLN A 165 -10.41 20.89 -1.10
N GLN A 166 -9.86 21.55 -0.08
CA GLN A 166 -9.48 22.96 -0.13
C GLN A 166 -7.98 23.07 -0.31
N LEU A 167 -7.56 23.45 -1.49
CA LEU A 167 -6.15 23.64 -1.80
C LEU A 167 -5.63 24.91 -1.15
N VAL A 168 -4.47 24.83 -0.52
CA VAL A 168 -3.75 25.96 0.06
C VAL A 168 -2.40 26.15 -0.63
N ASN A 169 -1.74 27.27 -0.34
CA ASN A 169 -0.38 27.48 -0.84
C ASN A 169 0.62 26.65 0.00
N PHE A 170 1.57 26.03 -0.68
CA PHE A 170 2.72 25.43 -0.02
C PHE A 170 3.50 26.46 0.79
N PRO A 171 4.04 26.10 1.94
CA PRO A 171 4.15 24.77 2.54
C PRO A 171 3.04 24.41 3.52
N ASN A 172 1.92 25.13 3.53
CA ASN A 172 0.90 24.97 4.57
C ASN A 172 0.26 23.58 4.52
N ALA A 173 0.10 22.99 5.69
CA ALA A 173 -0.61 21.73 5.86
C ALA A 173 -2.10 21.97 6.12
N VAL A 174 -2.95 21.09 5.58
CA VAL A 174 -4.39 21.08 5.84
C VAL A 174 -4.76 19.76 6.49
N PRO A 175 -5.41 19.76 7.68
CA PRO A 175 -5.89 18.52 8.28
C PRO A 175 -7.10 17.97 7.50
N ASP A 176 -6.99 16.76 6.98
CA ASP A 176 -8.09 16.09 6.26
C ASP A 176 -9.06 15.35 7.19
N SER A 177 -8.92 15.53 8.49
CA SER A 177 -9.80 14.93 9.50
C SER A 177 -9.98 15.85 10.71
N ALA A 178 -11.14 15.76 11.32
CA ALA A 178 -11.38 16.38 12.62
C ALA A 178 -10.54 15.69 13.72
N GLY A 179 -10.30 16.43 14.82
CA GLY A 179 -9.61 15.90 16.01
C GLY A 179 -8.08 15.97 15.96
N ILE A 180 -7.51 16.62 14.94
CA ILE A 180 -6.06 16.84 14.84
C ILE A 180 -5.70 18.16 15.52
N PRO A 181 -4.74 18.19 16.47
CA PRO A 181 -4.29 19.41 17.13
C PRO A 181 -3.54 20.33 16.14
N ARG A 182 -3.70 21.64 16.29
CA ARG A 182 -2.98 22.64 15.46
C ARG A 182 -1.47 22.53 15.54
N SER A 183 -0.93 22.11 16.68
CA SER A 183 0.51 21.91 16.85
C SER A 183 1.11 20.87 15.89
N VAL A 184 0.28 19.99 15.30
CA VAL A 184 0.73 19.05 14.28
C VAL A 184 0.95 19.75 12.95
N GLU A 185 0.08 20.71 12.58
CA GLU A 185 0.20 21.50 11.35
C GLU A 185 1.56 22.24 11.29
N GLU A 186 2.00 22.80 12.41
CA GLU A 186 3.26 23.57 12.52
C GLU A 186 4.51 22.71 12.26
N ASN A 187 4.40 21.39 12.44
CA ASN A 187 5.51 20.45 12.30
C ASN A 187 5.47 19.68 10.97
N MET A 188 4.53 20.00 10.07
CA MET A 188 4.45 19.39 8.75
C MET A 188 4.71 20.43 7.66
N VAL A 189 5.63 20.09 6.75
CA VAL A 189 5.95 20.89 5.56
C VAL A 189 5.39 20.14 4.35
N ILE A 190 4.46 20.75 3.65
CA ILE A 190 3.83 20.13 2.47
C ILE A 190 4.49 20.64 1.20
N ALA A 191 4.87 19.72 0.33
CA ALA A 191 5.46 20.01 -0.98
C ALA A 191 4.62 19.41 -2.12
N PRO A 192 4.67 19.96 -3.34
CA PRO A 192 4.13 19.30 -4.52
C PRO A 192 5.00 18.08 -4.89
N TYR A 193 4.35 16.96 -5.23
CA TYR A 193 5.07 15.80 -5.78
C TYR A 193 5.59 16.13 -7.19
N ASN A 194 6.74 15.58 -7.56
CA ASN A 194 7.40 15.81 -8.85
C ASN A 194 7.91 17.25 -9.12
N ASP A 195 7.95 18.11 -8.10
CA ASP A 195 8.56 19.45 -8.20
C ASP A 195 9.77 19.57 -7.26
N LEU A 196 10.94 19.12 -7.74
CA LEU A 196 12.18 19.16 -6.96
C LEU A 196 12.64 20.58 -6.64
N GLU A 197 12.32 21.56 -7.50
CA GLU A 197 12.69 22.96 -7.25
C GLU A 197 11.89 23.55 -6.10
N ALA A 198 10.59 23.28 -6.05
CA ALA A 198 9.78 23.68 -4.88
C ALA A 198 10.29 23.00 -3.59
N VAL A 199 10.67 21.73 -3.64
CA VAL A 199 11.28 21.05 -2.49
C VAL A 199 12.54 21.75 -2.01
N ARG A 200 13.47 22.13 -2.91
CA ARG A 200 14.69 22.87 -2.59
C ARG A 200 14.40 24.20 -1.89
N GLN A 201 13.47 24.97 -2.44
CA GLN A 201 13.06 26.26 -1.85
C GLN A 201 12.48 26.09 -0.46
N LEU A 202 11.65 25.06 -0.23
CA LEU A 202 11.10 24.76 1.09
C LEU A 202 12.18 24.30 2.07
N LEU A 203 13.14 23.49 1.64
CA LEU A 203 14.26 23.06 2.47
C LEU A 203 15.22 24.21 2.81
N ASP A 204 15.35 25.22 1.94
CA ASP A 204 16.08 26.46 2.23
C ASP A 204 15.30 27.31 3.24
N GLN A 205 13.98 27.46 3.08
CA GLN A 205 13.13 28.19 4.01
C GLN A 205 13.15 27.62 5.43
N PHE A 206 13.22 26.29 5.58
CA PHE A 206 13.26 25.56 6.86
C PHE A 206 14.63 24.94 7.13
N GLU A 207 15.70 25.64 6.75
CA GLU A 207 17.07 25.13 6.94
C GLU A 207 17.35 24.78 8.40
N GLY A 208 17.79 23.53 8.63
CA GLY A 208 18.08 23.01 9.96
C GLY A 208 16.87 22.59 10.80
N GLU A 209 15.63 22.73 10.30
CA GLU A 209 14.42 22.35 11.04
C GLU A 209 13.82 21.00 10.59
N VAL A 210 14.07 20.58 9.33
CA VAL A 210 13.50 19.36 8.75
C VAL A 210 14.27 18.14 9.21
N ALA A 211 13.59 17.24 9.90
CA ALA A 211 14.11 15.95 10.39
C ALA A 211 14.10 14.88 9.30
N GLY A 212 13.02 14.78 8.55
CA GLY A 212 12.82 13.75 7.55
C GLY A 212 11.99 14.21 6.35
N ILE A 213 12.21 13.55 5.23
CA ILE A 213 11.35 13.60 4.05
C ILE A 213 10.71 12.23 3.93
N ILE A 214 9.37 12.14 3.98
CA ILE A 214 8.63 10.90 3.72
C ILE A 214 7.96 10.97 2.35
N VAL A 215 8.14 9.94 1.54
CA VAL A 215 7.63 9.87 0.17
C VAL A 215 7.21 8.44 -0.19
N GLU A 216 6.02 8.28 -0.80
CA GLU A 216 5.72 7.06 -1.58
C GLU A 216 6.54 7.13 -2.88
N PRO A 217 7.43 6.17 -3.20
CA PRO A 217 8.20 6.20 -4.46
C PRO A 217 7.33 6.23 -5.72
N LEU A 218 6.17 5.54 -5.67
CA LEU A 218 5.03 5.76 -6.56
C LEU A 218 3.91 6.37 -5.71
N GLN A 219 3.68 7.68 -5.83
CA GLN A 219 2.69 8.34 -4.99
C GLN A 219 1.27 7.99 -5.44
N ARG A 220 0.60 7.10 -4.73
CA ARG A 220 -0.71 6.53 -5.09
C ARG A 220 -0.63 5.78 -6.41
N ILE A 221 -0.80 6.48 -7.54
CA ILE A 221 -0.61 6.00 -8.90
C ILE A 221 0.35 6.90 -9.71
N LEU A 222 0.87 7.98 -9.11
CA LEU A 222 1.74 8.93 -9.80
C LEU A 222 3.19 8.42 -9.78
N ALA A 223 3.73 8.14 -10.94
CA ALA A 223 5.14 7.79 -11.07
C ALA A 223 6.03 9.02 -10.81
N PRO A 224 7.23 8.81 -10.23
CA PRO A 224 8.18 9.89 -10.03
C PRO A 224 8.69 10.40 -11.39
N ALA A 225 8.75 11.71 -11.55
CA ALA A 225 9.42 12.31 -12.70
C ALA A 225 10.91 11.92 -12.71
N GLU A 226 11.51 11.91 -13.90
CA GLU A 226 12.93 11.59 -14.05
C GLU A 226 13.79 12.50 -13.13
N GLY A 227 14.66 11.87 -12.35
CA GLY A 227 15.56 12.56 -11.41
C GLY A 227 14.92 13.04 -10.10
N PHE A 228 13.58 12.96 -9.93
CA PHE A 228 12.92 13.48 -8.73
C PHE A 228 13.38 12.76 -7.45
N LEU A 229 13.28 11.42 -7.39
CA LEU A 229 13.71 10.65 -6.22
C LEU A 229 15.22 10.75 -5.97
N ALA A 230 16.03 10.76 -7.04
CA ALA A 230 17.48 10.95 -6.92
C ALA A 230 17.81 12.33 -6.34
N GLY A 231 17.10 13.37 -6.78
CA GLY A 231 17.22 14.72 -6.24
C GLY A 231 16.82 14.81 -4.76
N LEU A 232 15.75 14.11 -4.34
CA LEU A 232 15.40 14.02 -2.91
C LEU A 232 16.51 13.36 -2.09
N ARG A 233 17.12 12.29 -2.61
CA ARG A 233 18.25 11.62 -1.94
C ARG A 233 19.46 12.56 -1.80
N GLU A 234 19.78 13.30 -2.86
CA GLU A 234 20.89 14.27 -2.85
C GLU A 234 20.63 15.38 -1.81
N GLU A 235 19.46 16.01 -1.82
CA GLU A 235 19.09 17.06 -0.87
C GLU A 235 19.06 16.56 0.57
N ALA A 236 18.51 15.37 0.81
CA ALA A 236 18.49 14.78 2.14
C ALA A 236 19.90 14.52 2.66
N THR A 237 20.79 13.97 1.82
CA THR A 237 22.20 13.73 2.19
C THR A 237 22.93 15.01 2.49
N ARG A 238 22.80 16.04 1.64
CA ARG A 238 23.48 17.32 1.78
C ARG A 238 23.09 18.05 3.06
N ARG A 239 21.84 17.91 3.50
CA ARG A 239 21.27 18.62 4.66
C ARG A 239 21.23 17.80 5.95
N GLY A 240 21.65 16.54 5.90
CA GLY A 240 21.54 15.62 7.04
C GLY A 240 20.08 15.38 7.45
N ILE A 241 19.21 15.20 6.47
CA ILE A 241 17.78 14.87 6.61
C ILE A 241 17.62 13.37 6.36
N VAL A 242 16.75 12.69 7.12
CA VAL A 242 16.43 11.27 6.91
C VAL A 242 15.45 11.14 5.72
N LEU A 243 15.85 10.44 4.67
CA LEU A 243 14.95 10.09 3.58
C LEU A 243 14.22 8.78 3.91
N ILE A 244 12.88 8.84 3.94
CA ILE A 244 12.00 7.71 4.25
C ILE A 244 11.21 7.37 2.99
N PHE A 245 11.36 6.15 2.47
CA PHE A 245 10.48 5.62 1.44
C PHE A 245 9.33 4.87 2.10
N ASP A 246 8.10 5.35 1.91
CA ASP A 246 6.92 4.56 2.20
C ASP A 246 6.73 3.52 1.10
N GLU A 247 7.22 2.32 1.36
CA GLU A 247 7.07 1.15 0.51
C GLU A 247 6.01 0.16 1.02
N VAL A 248 5.05 0.64 1.80
CA VAL A 248 3.93 -0.19 2.27
C VAL A 248 3.14 -0.77 1.08
N VAL A 249 3.06 -0.05 -0.04
CA VAL A 249 2.43 -0.54 -1.29
C VAL A 249 3.45 -1.13 -2.25
N THR A 250 4.59 -0.49 -2.42
CA THR A 250 5.56 -0.78 -3.48
C THR A 250 6.60 -1.84 -3.11
N GLY A 251 6.82 -2.07 -1.82
CA GLY A 251 7.71 -3.13 -1.33
C GLY A 251 7.26 -4.51 -1.83
N TYR A 252 8.17 -5.24 -2.49
CA TYR A 252 7.91 -6.53 -3.14
C TYR A 252 6.84 -6.50 -4.24
N ARG A 253 6.47 -5.33 -4.78
CA ARG A 253 5.44 -5.24 -5.81
C ARG A 253 6.00 -5.08 -7.22
N PHE A 254 6.92 -4.15 -7.45
CA PHE A 254 7.48 -3.87 -8.78
C PHE A 254 8.63 -4.80 -9.12
N THR A 255 9.44 -5.06 -8.13
CA THR A 255 10.51 -6.05 -8.14
C THR A 255 10.55 -6.73 -6.78
N TYR A 256 11.30 -7.81 -6.70
CA TYR A 256 11.55 -8.51 -5.44
C TYR A 256 12.24 -7.61 -4.39
N HIS A 257 12.96 -6.58 -4.84
CA HIS A 257 13.73 -5.64 -4.02
C HIS A 257 13.05 -4.26 -3.85
N GLY A 258 11.73 -4.19 -4.06
CA GLY A 258 10.91 -2.98 -3.88
C GLY A 258 11.15 -1.87 -4.89
N ALA A 259 10.50 -0.73 -4.65
CA ALA A 259 10.62 0.44 -5.50
C ALA A 259 12.00 1.12 -5.41
N GLN A 260 12.71 0.99 -4.29
CA GLN A 260 14.07 1.50 -4.15
C GLN A 260 15.03 0.89 -5.19
N SER A 261 14.87 -0.40 -5.49
CA SER A 261 15.63 -1.07 -6.56
C SER A 261 15.08 -0.70 -7.94
N TYR A 262 13.77 -0.62 -8.10
CA TYR A 262 13.14 -0.32 -9.39
C TYR A 262 13.51 1.08 -9.89
N TYR A 263 13.49 2.09 -9.03
CA TYR A 263 13.88 3.47 -9.34
C TYR A 263 15.36 3.77 -9.10
N GLY A 264 16.14 2.83 -8.59
CA GLY A 264 17.58 2.98 -8.38
C GLY A 264 17.99 3.99 -7.31
N VAL A 265 17.15 4.21 -6.28
CA VAL A 265 17.40 5.16 -5.20
C VAL A 265 17.23 4.49 -3.84
N THR A 266 18.29 4.51 -3.02
CA THR A 266 18.28 3.92 -1.68
C THR A 266 17.95 4.98 -0.63
N PRO A 267 16.84 4.85 0.14
CA PRO A 267 16.53 5.76 1.26
C PRO A 267 17.37 5.43 2.50
N ASP A 268 17.21 6.21 3.57
CA ASP A 268 17.77 5.89 4.88
C ASP A 268 16.90 4.89 5.67
N LEU A 269 15.58 5.03 5.53
CA LEU A 269 14.56 4.14 6.08
C LEU A 269 13.55 3.79 4.99
N CYS A 270 13.00 2.58 5.05
CA CYS A 270 11.77 2.25 4.35
C CYS A 270 10.74 1.67 5.30
N THR A 271 9.46 1.89 5.00
CA THR A 271 8.35 1.23 5.66
C THR A 271 7.75 0.19 4.75
N LEU A 272 7.45 -0.96 5.30
CA LEU A 272 6.94 -2.13 4.59
C LEU A 272 5.62 -2.58 5.22
N GLY A 273 4.75 -3.19 4.43
CA GLY A 273 3.48 -3.73 4.91
C GLY A 273 2.83 -4.64 3.87
N LYS A 274 1.53 -4.83 3.97
CA LYS A 274 0.75 -5.55 2.95
C LYS A 274 1.37 -6.90 2.56
N ILE A 275 2.17 -6.95 1.48
CA ILE A 275 2.76 -8.19 0.93
C ILE A 275 3.61 -8.92 1.96
N ILE A 276 4.36 -8.20 2.81
CA ILE A 276 5.23 -8.83 3.83
C ILE A 276 4.47 -9.62 4.89
N GLY A 277 3.17 -9.40 5.03
CA GLY A 277 2.29 -10.13 5.93
C GLY A 277 1.56 -11.30 5.27
N GLY A 278 1.70 -11.51 3.94
CA GLY A 278 1.02 -12.59 3.21
C GLY A 278 -0.50 -12.59 3.37
N GLY A 279 -1.13 -11.41 3.56
CA GLY A 279 -2.56 -11.25 3.85
C GLY A 279 -2.91 -11.06 5.33
N PHE A 280 -1.96 -11.26 6.25
CA PHE A 280 -2.13 -11.00 7.68
C PHE A 280 -1.63 -9.61 8.08
N PRO A 281 -2.14 -9.06 9.20
CA PRO A 281 -1.66 -7.77 9.73
C PRO A 281 -0.18 -7.87 10.15
N LEU A 282 0.69 -7.25 9.36
CA LEU A 282 2.11 -7.09 9.64
C LEU A 282 2.65 -5.94 8.83
N ALA A 283 3.48 -5.12 9.48
CA ALA A 283 4.26 -4.08 8.84
C ALA A 283 5.62 -3.96 9.53
N ALA A 284 6.54 -3.23 8.92
CA ALA A 284 7.88 -3.06 9.44
C ALA A 284 8.46 -1.70 9.08
N ILE A 285 9.35 -1.21 9.93
CA ILE A 285 10.34 -0.18 9.62
C ILE A 285 11.66 -0.92 9.39
N ALA A 286 12.32 -0.66 8.28
CA ALA A 286 13.63 -1.19 7.97
C ALA A 286 14.57 -0.06 7.54
N GLY A 287 15.85 -0.16 7.85
CA GLY A 287 16.81 0.87 7.46
C GLY A 287 18.14 0.79 8.19
N ARG A 288 18.88 1.89 8.11
CA ARG A 288 20.23 2.04 8.64
C ARG A 288 20.29 1.74 10.13
N ALA A 289 21.31 0.99 10.55
CA ALA A 289 21.48 0.54 11.95
C ALA A 289 21.70 1.69 12.94
N ASP A 290 22.29 2.80 12.53
CA ASP A 290 22.50 3.97 13.39
C ASP A 290 21.17 4.69 13.69
N ILE A 291 20.24 4.76 12.73
CA ILE A 291 18.90 5.31 12.94
C ILE A 291 18.04 4.31 13.74
N MET A 292 18.07 3.04 13.37
CA MET A 292 17.30 1.98 14.05
C MET A 292 17.77 1.77 15.50
N ALA A 293 19.01 2.18 15.84
CA ALA A 293 19.52 2.16 17.20
C ALA A 293 18.67 2.99 18.19
N HIS A 294 17.87 3.95 17.71
CA HIS A 294 16.94 4.70 18.55
C HIS A 294 15.80 3.85 19.14
N PHE A 295 15.61 2.62 18.68
CA PHE A 295 14.77 1.63 19.37
C PHE A 295 15.48 0.86 20.50
N ASP A 296 16.76 1.11 20.73
CA ASP A 296 17.56 0.49 21.80
C ASP A 296 18.05 1.52 22.81
N LYS A 297 17.35 1.62 23.94
CA LYS A 297 17.71 2.54 25.03
C LYS A 297 19.14 2.35 25.55
N GLY A 298 19.67 1.12 25.45
CA GLY A 298 21.04 0.81 25.86
C GLY A 298 22.10 1.48 24.96
N ARG A 299 21.76 1.71 23.69
CA ARG A 299 22.67 2.34 22.71
C ARG A 299 22.60 3.88 22.70
N VAL A 300 21.41 4.45 22.81
CA VAL A 300 21.19 5.90 22.62
C VAL A 300 20.84 6.66 23.90
N GLY A 301 20.70 5.98 25.04
CA GLY A 301 20.27 6.59 26.30
C GLY A 301 18.77 6.87 26.35
N ALA A 302 18.32 7.46 27.47
CA ALA A 302 16.89 7.70 27.69
C ALA A 302 16.31 8.80 26.79
N GLU A 303 17.09 9.82 26.50
CA GLU A 303 16.67 11.00 25.71
C GLU A 303 16.57 10.68 24.22
N GLY A 304 17.43 9.79 23.69
CA GLY A 304 17.40 9.35 22.29
C GLY A 304 16.43 8.20 22.02
N PHE A 305 15.84 7.59 23.06
CA PHE A 305 15.07 6.37 22.91
C PHE A 305 13.64 6.59 22.39
N THR A 306 13.32 5.98 21.27
CA THR A 306 11.98 5.91 20.71
C THR A 306 11.27 4.64 21.20
N MET A 307 10.35 4.78 22.17
CA MET A 307 9.59 3.64 22.67
C MET A 307 8.63 3.11 21.61
N GLN A 308 8.71 1.80 21.33
CA GLN A 308 7.78 1.06 20.48
C GLN A 308 7.52 -0.33 21.09
N ILE A 309 6.27 -0.64 21.36
CA ILE A 309 5.79 -1.94 21.83
C ILE A 309 4.47 -2.23 21.11
N GLY A 310 4.32 -3.44 20.60
CA GLY A 310 3.09 -3.91 19.96
C GLY A 310 2.86 -5.38 20.29
N THR A 311 1.70 -5.71 20.84
CA THR A 311 1.35 -7.07 21.27
C THR A 311 1.47 -8.09 20.14
N LEU A 312 1.12 -7.70 18.92
CA LEU A 312 1.10 -8.55 17.74
C LEU A 312 2.29 -8.33 16.79
N SER A 313 3.21 -7.41 17.15
CA SER A 313 4.38 -7.09 16.32
C SER A 313 5.26 -8.31 16.11
N GLY A 314 5.50 -8.70 14.85
CA GLY A 314 6.31 -9.86 14.51
C GLY A 314 5.68 -11.21 14.92
N ASN A 315 4.34 -11.29 14.95
CA ASN A 315 3.67 -12.56 15.25
C ASN A 315 4.04 -13.65 14.23
N PRO A 316 4.23 -14.91 14.67
CA PRO A 316 4.77 -15.96 13.81
C PRO A 316 3.85 -16.35 12.66
N VAL A 317 2.53 -16.17 12.79
CA VAL A 317 1.58 -16.52 11.73
C VAL A 317 1.74 -15.59 10.52
N ALA A 318 1.75 -14.28 10.77
CA ALA A 318 2.00 -13.29 9.71
C ALA A 318 3.42 -13.43 9.13
N ALA A 319 4.42 -13.72 9.98
CA ALA A 319 5.78 -13.92 9.53
C ALA A 319 5.92 -15.13 8.59
N VAL A 320 5.31 -16.26 8.93
CA VAL A 320 5.31 -17.48 8.09
C VAL A 320 4.56 -17.21 6.76
N ALA A 321 3.40 -16.54 6.82
CA ALA A 321 2.66 -16.18 5.61
C ALA A 321 3.48 -15.27 4.69
N GLY A 322 4.18 -14.28 5.26
CA GLY A 322 5.09 -13.39 4.53
C GLY A 322 6.25 -14.14 3.90
N LEU A 323 6.97 -14.96 4.68
CA LEU A 323 8.08 -15.77 4.18
C LEU A 323 7.67 -16.67 3.01
N LYS A 324 6.52 -17.35 3.11
CA LYS A 324 6.02 -18.20 2.03
C LYS A 324 5.60 -17.37 0.81
N THR A 325 5.00 -16.21 1.01
CA THR A 325 4.69 -15.28 -0.08
C THR A 325 5.95 -14.82 -0.81
N MET A 326 7.00 -14.44 -0.09
CA MET A 326 8.29 -14.05 -0.67
C MET A 326 8.98 -15.21 -1.40
N GLU A 327 8.94 -16.42 -0.85
CA GLU A 327 9.46 -17.62 -1.50
C GLU A 327 8.80 -17.85 -2.88
N ILE A 328 7.48 -17.67 -2.96
CA ILE A 328 6.74 -17.81 -4.22
C ILE A 328 7.09 -16.66 -5.19
N LEU A 329 7.13 -15.42 -4.72
CA LEU A 329 7.46 -14.26 -5.54
C LEU A 329 8.88 -14.31 -6.13
N ARG A 330 9.81 -15.02 -5.46
CA ARG A 330 11.19 -15.22 -5.95
C ARG A 330 11.28 -16.17 -7.17
N ARG A 331 10.20 -16.87 -7.50
CA ARG A 331 10.18 -17.80 -8.63
C ARG A 331 10.39 -17.02 -9.94
N PRO A 332 11.21 -17.55 -10.88
CA PRO A 332 11.49 -16.85 -12.14
C PRO A 332 10.22 -16.50 -12.94
N GLY A 333 10.17 -15.33 -13.52
CA GLY A 333 9.08 -14.89 -14.39
C GLY A 333 7.84 -14.31 -13.67
N MET A 334 7.80 -14.31 -12.33
CA MET A 334 6.62 -13.84 -11.58
C MET A 334 6.33 -12.36 -11.83
N TYR A 335 7.31 -11.50 -11.72
CA TYR A 335 7.15 -10.05 -11.91
C TYR A 335 6.92 -9.68 -13.37
N GLU A 336 7.64 -10.33 -14.28
CA GLU A 336 7.49 -10.13 -15.73
C GLU A 336 6.09 -10.51 -16.21
N ALA A 337 5.55 -11.63 -15.71
CA ALA A 337 4.20 -12.05 -16.06
C ALA A 337 3.12 -11.08 -15.55
N MET A 338 3.26 -10.57 -14.32
CA MET A 338 2.36 -9.55 -13.79
C MET A 338 2.47 -8.24 -14.57
N ALA A 339 3.69 -7.79 -14.89
CA ALA A 339 3.91 -6.59 -15.68
C ALA A 339 3.31 -6.67 -17.07
N ALA A 340 3.49 -7.81 -17.77
CA ALA A 340 2.93 -8.02 -19.10
C ALA A 340 1.39 -7.92 -19.10
N LYS A 341 0.74 -8.49 -18.08
CA LYS A 341 -0.72 -8.39 -17.90
C LYS A 341 -1.15 -6.95 -17.62
N GLY A 342 -0.44 -6.24 -16.76
CA GLY A 342 -0.71 -4.85 -16.47
C GLY A 342 -0.56 -3.97 -17.70
N GLN A 343 0.52 -4.14 -18.46
CA GLN A 343 0.75 -3.40 -19.68
C GLN A 343 -0.37 -3.64 -20.71
N ALA A 344 -0.83 -4.89 -20.87
CA ALA A 344 -1.94 -5.20 -21.77
C ALA A 344 -3.24 -4.49 -21.37
N ILE A 345 -3.50 -4.33 -20.06
CA ILE A 345 -4.67 -3.58 -19.59
C ILE A 345 -4.48 -2.07 -19.84
N MET A 346 -3.29 -1.51 -19.58
CA MET A 346 -2.96 -0.11 -19.86
C MET A 346 -3.12 0.21 -21.37
N ASP A 347 -2.63 -0.67 -22.22
CA ASP A 347 -2.75 -0.54 -23.69
C ASP A 347 -4.22 -0.56 -24.13
N ALA A 348 -5.04 -1.42 -23.53
CA ALA A 348 -6.48 -1.47 -23.80
C ALA A 348 -7.22 -0.21 -23.34
N TYR A 349 -6.84 0.38 -22.20
CA TYR A 349 -7.35 1.70 -21.79
C TYR A 349 -7.00 2.76 -22.85
N ALA A 350 -5.74 2.86 -23.24
CA ALA A 350 -5.28 3.82 -24.23
C ALA A 350 -6.00 3.66 -25.57
N GLU A 351 -6.09 2.43 -26.09
CA GLU A 351 -6.73 2.13 -27.35
C GLU A 351 -8.22 2.51 -27.35
N HIS A 352 -8.96 2.00 -26.35
CA HIS A 352 -10.43 2.12 -26.41
C HIS A 352 -10.93 3.49 -25.98
N LEU A 353 -10.27 4.18 -25.04
CA LEU A 353 -10.62 5.55 -24.69
C LEU A 353 -10.26 6.54 -25.81
N SER A 354 -9.10 6.35 -26.49
CA SER A 354 -8.75 7.14 -27.67
C SER A 354 -9.75 6.90 -28.83
N ALA A 355 -10.16 5.67 -29.05
CA ALA A 355 -11.13 5.34 -30.10
C ALA A 355 -12.53 5.94 -29.82
N ALA A 356 -12.85 6.21 -28.56
CA ALA A 356 -14.08 6.89 -28.13
C ALA A 356 -13.95 8.42 -28.06
N ASP A 357 -12.79 8.99 -28.46
CA ASP A 357 -12.48 10.42 -28.37
C ASP A 357 -12.59 10.99 -26.95
N ILE A 358 -12.21 10.19 -25.94
CA ILE A 358 -12.26 10.55 -24.53
C ILE A 358 -10.87 10.97 -24.08
N ALA A 359 -10.75 12.20 -23.57
CA ALA A 359 -9.50 12.71 -23.00
C ALA A 359 -9.11 11.92 -21.75
N HIS A 360 -7.91 11.37 -21.72
CA HIS A 360 -7.44 10.53 -20.63
C HIS A 360 -5.93 10.56 -20.46
N GLN A 361 -5.50 10.26 -19.24
CA GLN A 361 -4.09 10.01 -18.89
C GLN A 361 -4.03 8.68 -18.15
N ILE A 362 -3.26 7.72 -18.65
CA ILE A 362 -2.98 6.49 -17.92
C ILE A 362 -1.74 6.75 -17.06
N VAL A 363 -1.87 6.58 -15.75
CA VAL A 363 -0.84 6.93 -14.78
C VAL A 363 -0.52 5.73 -13.91
N GLY A 364 0.74 5.50 -13.64
CA GLY A 364 1.24 4.41 -12.80
C GLY A 364 2.22 3.51 -13.52
N GLU A 365 2.43 2.37 -12.90
CA GLU A 365 3.30 1.29 -13.36
C GLU A 365 2.46 0.04 -13.63
N PRO A 366 2.88 -0.90 -14.48
CA PRO A 366 2.06 -2.05 -14.87
C PRO A 366 1.50 -2.89 -13.72
N TRP A 367 2.09 -2.84 -12.53
CA TRP A 367 1.61 -3.55 -11.34
C TRP A 367 0.58 -2.75 -10.53
N LEU A 368 0.52 -1.42 -10.75
CA LEU A 368 -0.36 -0.50 -10.03
C LEU A 368 -0.55 0.78 -10.84
N PHE A 369 -1.72 0.95 -11.42
CA PHE A 369 -2.06 2.08 -12.26
C PHE A 369 -3.56 2.39 -12.21
N ASP A 370 -3.96 3.48 -12.85
CA ASP A 370 -5.34 3.76 -13.25
C ASP A 370 -5.38 4.82 -14.36
N CYS A 371 -6.59 5.16 -14.78
CA CYS A 371 -6.86 6.21 -15.74
C CYS A 371 -7.41 7.46 -15.02
N VAL A 372 -6.88 8.62 -15.35
CA VAL A 372 -7.44 9.94 -14.99
C VAL A 372 -8.00 10.58 -16.25
N PHE A 373 -9.28 10.92 -16.23
CA PHE A 373 -9.95 11.56 -17.37
C PHE A 373 -9.60 13.04 -17.40
N SER A 374 -8.57 13.41 -18.18
CA SER A 374 -8.03 14.75 -18.24
C SER A 374 -7.33 15.01 -19.57
N GLU A 375 -7.52 16.22 -20.13
CA GLU A 375 -6.75 16.70 -21.27
C GLU A 375 -5.32 17.13 -20.87
N ARG A 376 -5.11 17.44 -19.59
CA ARG A 376 -3.83 17.93 -19.07
C ARG A 376 -2.98 16.77 -18.53
N ALA A 377 -1.67 16.92 -18.60
CA ALA A 377 -0.76 15.99 -17.95
C ALA A 377 -1.04 15.92 -16.44
N VAL A 378 -1.06 14.70 -15.89
CA VAL A 378 -1.30 14.41 -14.49
C VAL A 378 0.02 13.98 -13.86
N ILE A 379 0.66 14.90 -13.15
CA ILE A 379 2.00 14.69 -12.57
C ILE A 379 2.01 14.80 -11.04
N ASP A 380 0.96 15.35 -10.44
CA ASP A 380 0.81 15.57 -9.01
C ASP A 380 -0.65 15.34 -8.55
N TYR A 381 -0.88 15.52 -7.25
CA TYR A 381 -2.23 15.40 -6.67
C TYR A 381 -3.24 16.36 -7.28
N ARG A 382 -2.83 17.62 -7.56
CA ARG A 382 -3.73 18.64 -8.13
C ARG A 382 -4.13 18.30 -9.56
N GLY A 383 -3.24 17.68 -10.31
CA GLY A 383 -3.53 17.10 -11.62
C GLY A 383 -4.57 15.98 -11.54
N VAL A 384 -4.47 15.10 -10.56
CA VAL A 384 -5.48 14.03 -10.33
C VAL A 384 -6.82 14.65 -9.93
N LEU A 385 -6.82 15.60 -9.00
CA LEU A 385 -8.04 16.28 -8.53
C LEU A 385 -8.75 17.05 -9.65
N GLY A 386 -8.00 17.55 -10.64
CA GLY A 386 -8.53 18.25 -11.82
C GLY A 386 -9.14 17.33 -12.89
N GLY A 387 -9.13 16.03 -12.72
CA GLY A 387 -9.75 15.06 -13.62
C GLY A 387 -11.28 15.06 -13.53
N ASP A 388 -11.94 14.54 -14.58
CA ASP A 388 -13.40 14.38 -14.61
C ASP A 388 -13.85 13.19 -13.75
N ALA A 389 -14.35 13.51 -12.55
CA ALA A 389 -14.81 12.51 -11.59
C ALA A 389 -16.10 11.80 -12.01
N ASP A 390 -16.93 12.42 -12.85
CA ASP A 390 -18.19 11.82 -13.33
C ASP A 390 -17.90 10.77 -14.40
N LEU A 391 -16.99 11.05 -15.33
CA LEU A 391 -16.50 10.05 -16.29
C LEU A 391 -15.82 8.87 -15.55
N ALA A 392 -14.97 9.16 -14.57
CA ALA A 392 -14.30 8.11 -13.78
C ALA A 392 -15.32 7.20 -13.07
N ARG A 393 -16.37 7.79 -12.48
CA ARG A 393 -17.44 7.04 -11.83
C ARG A 393 -18.22 6.18 -12.82
N ALA A 394 -18.60 6.72 -13.96
CA ALA A 394 -19.34 5.98 -15.00
C ALA A 394 -18.50 4.81 -15.54
N PHE A 395 -17.21 5.05 -15.82
CA PHE A 395 -16.29 4.01 -16.26
C PHE A 395 -16.17 2.88 -15.22
N ASN A 396 -15.89 3.22 -13.96
CA ASN A 396 -15.76 2.25 -12.87
C ASN A 396 -17.05 1.45 -12.64
N GLN A 397 -18.21 2.09 -12.78
CA GLN A 397 -19.50 1.40 -12.68
C GLN A 397 -19.70 0.39 -13.81
N SER A 398 -19.34 0.75 -15.05
CA SER A 398 -19.38 -0.17 -16.19
C SER A 398 -18.44 -1.35 -16.02
N MET A 399 -17.24 -1.11 -15.50
CA MET A 399 -16.27 -2.17 -15.14
C MET A 399 -16.86 -3.13 -14.10
N ARG A 400 -17.45 -2.60 -13.02
CA ARG A 400 -18.10 -3.41 -11.97
C ARG A 400 -19.27 -4.22 -12.51
N GLN A 401 -20.14 -3.63 -13.35
CA GLN A 401 -21.23 -4.36 -14.01
C GLN A 401 -20.75 -5.46 -14.96
N SER A 402 -19.50 -5.38 -15.40
CA SER A 402 -18.84 -6.40 -16.20
C SER A 402 -18.10 -7.46 -15.36
N GLY A 403 -18.31 -7.49 -14.03
CA GLY A 403 -17.76 -8.48 -13.13
C GLY A 403 -16.31 -8.19 -12.70
N LEU A 404 -15.90 -6.92 -12.65
CA LEU A 404 -14.57 -6.52 -12.15
C LEU A 404 -14.70 -5.74 -10.85
N LEU A 405 -13.93 -6.11 -9.84
CA LEU A 405 -13.84 -5.39 -8.57
C LEU A 405 -12.49 -4.64 -8.49
N LYS A 406 -12.51 -3.32 -8.61
CA LYS A 406 -11.33 -2.46 -8.42
C LYS A 406 -11.64 -1.29 -7.49
N ALA A 407 -10.62 -0.64 -6.95
CA ALA A 407 -10.80 0.64 -6.27
C ALA A 407 -11.12 1.76 -7.28
N ASP A 408 -11.71 2.86 -6.80
CA ASP A 408 -12.12 3.96 -7.70
C ASP A 408 -10.95 4.59 -8.45
N ALA A 409 -9.77 4.67 -7.83
CA ALA A 409 -8.59 5.30 -8.40
C ALA A 409 -7.34 4.41 -8.40
N LYS A 410 -7.51 3.08 -8.38
CA LYS A 410 -6.40 2.11 -8.41
C LYS A 410 -6.83 0.78 -8.97
N LEU A 411 -6.01 0.22 -9.84
CA LEU A 411 -6.06 -1.15 -10.30
C LEU A 411 -4.74 -1.83 -9.96
N TYR A 412 -4.82 -3.02 -9.39
CA TYR A 412 -3.65 -3.85 -9.09
C TYR A 412 -3.63 -5.09 -9.98
N THR A 413 -2.47 -5.38 -10.58
CA THR A 413 -2.22 -6.71 -11.17
C THR A 413 -1.64 -7.64 -10.12
N HIS A 414 -1.86 -8.93 -10.31
CA HIS A 414 -1.41 -9.96 -9.38
C HIS A 414 -1.16 -11.31 -10.07
N ALA A 415 -0.45 -12.20 -9.40
CA ALA A 415 0.04 -13.45 -9.98
C ALA A 415 -1.06 -14.43 -10.41
N ALA A 416 -2.22 -14.39 -9.74
CA ALA A 416 -3.29 -15.36 -9.98
C ALA A 416 -4.20 -15.04 -11.19
N LEU A 417 -4.02 -13.89 -11.86
CA LEU A 417 -4.77 -13.59 -13.09
C LEU A 417 -4.47 -14.65 -14.17
N THR A 418 -5.52 -15.25 -14.72
CA THR A 418 -5.44 -16.22 -15.81
C THR A 418 -5.64 -15.55 -17.17
N ASP A 419 -5.37 -16.25 -18.27
CA ASP A 419 -5.64 -15.74 -19.62
C ASP A 419 -7.13 -15.46 -19.82
N ALA A 420 -8.01 -16.32 -19.29
CA ALA A 420 -9.46 -16.11 -19.32
C ALA A 420 -9.91 -14.88 -18.54
N ASP A 421 -9.24 -14.57 -17.41
CA ASP A 421 -9.47 -13.32 -16.67
C ASP A 421 -9.04 -12.12 -17.51
N MET A 422 -7.89 -12.21 -18.19
CA MET A 422 -7.42 -11.15 -19.07
C MET A 422 -8.39 -10.87 -20.21
N ASP A 423 -8.92 -11.91 -20.87
CA ASP A 423 -9.92 -11.75 -21.93
C ASP A 423 -11.17 -11.02 -21.41
N GLN A 424 -11.64 -11.37 -20.21
CA GLN A 424 -12.77 -10.70 -19.56
C GLN A 424 -12.45 -9.25 -19.20
N ILE A 425 -11.28 -8.97 -18.64
CA ILE A 425 -10.83 -7.62 -18.29
C ILE A 425 -10.76 -6.72 -19.52
N LEU A 426 -10.10 -7.18 -20.59
CA LEU A 426 -9.94 -6.41 -21.83
C LEU A 426 -11.29 -6.13 -22.49
N SER A 427 -12.20 -7.11 -22.49
CA SER A 427 -13.58 -6.94 -22.98
C SER A 427 -14.36 -5.92 -22.12
N ALA A 428 -14.21 -5.95 -20.81
CA ALA A 428 -14.86 -5.00 -19.90
C ALA A 428 -14.36 -3.57 -20.10
N VAL A 429 -13.06 -3.39 -20.29
CA VAL A 429 -12.43 -2.08 -20.60
C VAL A 429 -13.03 -1.49 -21.89
N LYS A 430 -13.06 -2.32 -22.95
CA LYS A 430 -13.67 -1.92 -24.23
C LYS A 430 -15.13 -1.49 -24.08
N LYS A 431 -15.93 -2.31 -23.38
CA LYS A 431 -17.35 -2.02 -23.13
C LYS A 431 -17.52 -0.73 -22.30
N ALA A 432 -16.69 -0.55 -21.27
CA ALA A 432 -16.74 0.64 -20.42
C ALA A 432 -16.43 1.91 -21.23
N ALA A 433 -15.37 1.91 -22.03
CA ALA A 433 -15.05 3.04 -22.92
C ALA A 433 -16.14 3.37 -23.93
N GLN A 434 -16.84 2.35 -24.47
CA GLN A 434 -17.94 2.56 -25.42
C GLN A 434 -19.24 3.05 -24.75
N SER A 435 -19.35 2.95 -23.43
CA SER A 435 -20.56 3.35 -22.69
C SER A 435 -20.48 4.79 -22.16
N LEU A 436 -19.33 5.48 -22.27
CA LEU A 436 -19.14 6.88 -21.89
C LEU A 436 -19.57 7.82 -23.02
#